data_347d2a400b6b235063108f121a0ab1f7
#
_entry.id   347d2a400b6b235063108f121a0ab1f7
#
_cell.length_a   1.000
_cell.length_b   1.000
_cell.length_c   1.000
_cell.angle_alpha   90.00
_cell.angle_beta   90.00
_cell.angle_gamma   90.00
#
_symmetry.space_group_name_H-M   'P 1'
#
loop_
_entity.id
_entity.type
_entity.pdbx_description
1 polymer ?
#
loop_
_entity_poly.entity_id
_entity_poly.type
_entity_poly.pdbx_seq_one_letter_code
_entity_poly.pdbx_strand_id
1 'polypeptide(L)'
;MLDLEGNISYGDAPGWHVDLVLEGLDSGRSYTFAGTAMRGGGQGYAERTTHWRLIGADAFTYASSQGAWKVGEDSVEFSTGHNEVGYVARWTGIRPGADGKIIIRTTHTVGEANGGLPGAHAYM
;
A
#
# COMPACT_ATOMS: atom_id res chain seq x y z
N MET A 1 15.37 -7.82 -7.59
CA MET A 1 14.60 -6.94 -6.69
C MET A 1 14.57 -5.56 -7.31
N LEU A 2 13.43 -4.97 -7.47
CA LEU A 2 13.31 -3.58 -7.90
C LEU A 2 13.47 -2.71 -6.66
N ASP A 3 14.49 -1.87 -6.64
CA ASP A 3 14.72 -0.90 -5.59
C ASP A 3 14.31 0.48 -6.11
N LEU A 4 13.35 1.07 -5.44
CA LEU A 4 12.83 2.42 -5.74
C LEU A 4 13.27 3.43 -4.68
N GLU A 5 14.36 3.15 -3.98
CA GLU A 5 14.88 4.03 -2.94
C GLU A 5 15.12 5.44 -3.48
N GLY A 6 14.68 6.42 -2.73
CA GLY A 6 14.78 7.82 -3.11
C GLY A 6 13.67 8.33 -4.03
N ASN A 7 12.79 7.46 -4.50
CA ASN A 7 11.64 7.86 -5.30
C ASN A 7 10.35 7.80 -4.46
N ILE A 8 9.52 8.78 -4.61
CA ILE A 8 8.20 8.80 -4.03
C ILE A 8 7.19 9.33 -5.04
N SER A 9 6.14 8.58 -5.26
CA SER A 9 4.97 9.02 -6.01
C SER A 9 3.85 9.34 -5.04
N TYR A 10 3.14 10.43 -5.27
CA TYR A 10 2.07 10.84 -4.37
C TYR A 10 0.93 11.55 -5.09
N GLY A 11 -0.25 11.46 -4.49
CA GLY A 11 -1.40 12.27 -4.83
C GLY A 11 -2.06 12.78 -3.55
N ASP A 12 -2.55 14.00 -3.57
CA ASP A 12 -3.11 14.70 -2.41
C ASP A 12 -4.56 15.16 -2.58
N ALA A 13 -5.13 14.96 -3.76
CA ALA A 13 -6.51 15.31 -4.02
C ALA A 13 -7.47 14.13 -3.77
N PRO A 14 -8.71 14.37 -3.35
CA PRO A 14 -9.71 13.32 -3.25
C PRO A 14 -9.84 12.51 -4.54
N GLY A 15 -9.81 11.19 -4.44
CA GLY A 15 -9.88 10.28 -5.59
C GLY A 15 -8.55 10.00 -6.30
N TRP A 16 -7.47 10.67 -5.91
CA TRP A 16 -6.14 10.33 -6.41
C TRP A 16 -5.69 8.96 -5.93
N HIS A 17 -5.01 8.25 -6.81
CA HIS A 17 -4.35 6.98 -6.48
C HIS A 17 -3.05 6.85 -7.27
N VAL A 18 -2.18 6.02 -6.75
CA VAL A 18 -0.97 5.55 -7.43
C VAL A 18 -1.11 4.05 -7.60
N ASP A 19 -0.88 3.57 -8.82
CA ASP A 19 -0.91 2.14 -9.14
C ASP A 19 0.48 1.65 -9.51
N LEU A 20 0.97 0.68 -8.75
CA LEU A 20 2.07 -0.18 -9.18
C LEU A 20 1.46 -1.38 -9.91
N VAL A 21 1.64 -1.42 -11.21
CA VAL A 21 1.13 -2.50 -12.05
C VAL A 21 2.24 -3.51 -12.30
N LEU A 22 2.04 -4.76 -11.87
CA LEU A 22 2.95 -5.87 -12.08
C LEU A 22 2.33 -6.81 -13.12
N GLU A 23 2.99 -6.93 -14.27
CA GLU A 23 2.52 -7.72 -15.42
C GLU A 23 3.50 -8.85 -15.75
N GLY A 24 3.04 -9.82 -16.55
CA GLY A 24 3.85 -10.96 -16.97
C GLY A 24 4.10 -11.96 -15.85
N LEU A 25 3.27 -11.96 -14.82
CA LEU A 25 3.37 -12.92 -13.74
C LEU A 25 2.82 -14.28 -14.17
N ASP A 26 3.48 -15.34 -13.73
CA ASP A 26 3.04 -16.72 -13.98
C ASP A 26 1.88 -17.07 -13.03
N SER A 27 0.70 -17.35 -13.58
CA SER A 27 -0.48 -17.73 -12.80
C SER A 27 -0.33 -19.05 -12.05
N GLY A 28 0.65 -19.89 -12.43
CA GLY A 28 1.01 -21.12 -11.74
C GLY A 28 1.91 -20.94 -10.53
N ARG A 29 2.41 -19.73 -10.30
CA ARG A 29 3.30 -19.40 -9.18
C ARG A 29 2.61 -18.54 -8.15
N SER A 30 3.15 -18.56 -6.94
CA SER A 30 2.76 -17.63 -5.88
C SER A 30 3.87 -16.62 -5.61
N TYR A 31 3.45 -15.42 -5.29
CA TYR A 31 4.33 -14.27 -5.06
C TYR A 31 4.12 -13.69 -3.66
N THR A 32 5.09 -12.92 -3.22
CA THR A 32 4.96 -12.07 -2.04
C THR A 32 5.19 -10.62 -2.47
N PHE A 33 4.30 -9.75 -2.06
CA PHE A 33 4.51 -8.31 -2.12
C PHE A 33 4.78 -7.78 -0.70
N ALA A 34 5.73 -6.88 -0.60
CA ALA A 34 5.96 -6.06 0.59
C ALA A 34 6.31 -4.66 0.14
N GLY A 35 5.60 -3.68 0.65
CA GLY A 35 5.81 -2.27 0.29
C GLY A 35 5.62 -1.36 1.49
N THR A 36 6.36 -0.28 1.49
CA THR A 36 6.26 0.77 2.50
C THR A 36 6.48 2.13 1.85
N ALA A 37 6.09 3.17 2.53
CA ALA A 37 6.43 4.53 2.16
C ALA A 37 6.67 5.36 3.41
N MET A 38 7.52 6.37 3.26
CA MET A 38 7.80 7.33 4.32
C MET A 38 8.00 8.71 3.72
N ARG A 39 7.32 9.68 4.29
CA ARG A 39 7.54 11.09 4.00
C ARG A 39 8.04 11.80 5.26
N GLY A 40 9.36 11.87 5.41
CA GLY A 40 10.01 12.61 6.50
C GLY A 40 10.26 14.08 6.17
N GLY A 41 10.84 14.81 7.11
CA GLY A 41 11.45 16.11 6.85
C GLY A 41 10.62 17.37 7.16
N GLY A 42 9.43 17.24 7.75
CA GLY A 42 8.65 18.42 8.13
C GLY A 42 7.47 18.10 9.05
N GLN A 43 7.09 19.05 9.89
CA GLN A 43 5.98 18.87 10.84
C GLN A 43 4.65 18.59 10.15
N GLY A 44 4.43 19.08 8.93
CA GLY A 44 3.18 18.88 8.18
C GLY A 44 3.00 17.48 7.59
N TYR A 45 3.97 16.57 7.75
CA TYR A 45 3.91 15.22 7.18
C TYR A 45 3.63 14.13 8.22
N ALA A 46 3.75 14.41 9.49
CA ALA A 46 3.67 13.42 10.57
C ALA A 46 2.35 12.65 10.61
N GLU A 47 1.26 13.31 10.24
CA GLU A 47 -0.10 12.76 10.34
C GLU A 47 -0.60 12.12 9.05
N ARG A 48 0.27 11.92 8.05
CA ARG A 48 -0.14 11.38 6.77
C ARG A 48 -0.31 9.88 6.82
N THR A 49 -1.45 9.42 6.30
CA THR A 49 -1.84 8.01 6.27
C THR A 49 -2.19 7.62 4.85
N THR A 50 -1.76 6.43 4.44
CA THR A 50 -2.03 5.89 3.11
C THR A 50 -2.80 4.58 3.22
N HIS A 51 -3.78 4.42 2.35
CA HIS A 51 -4.50 3.18 2.12
C HIS A 51 -3.81 2.39 1.01
N TRP A 52 -3.50 1.13 1.31
CA TRP A 52 -2.87 0.18 0.38
C TRP A 52 -3.85 -0.92 0.05
N ARG A 53 -3.97 -1.28 -1.22
CA ARG A 53 -4.86 -2.34 -1.68
C ARG A 53 -4.22 -3.23 -2.74
N LEU A 54 -4.37 -4.55 -2.57
CA LEU A 54 -4.05 -5.56 -3.58
C LEU A 54 -5.26 -5.80 -4.46
N ILE A 55 -5.08 -5.73 -5.78
CA ILE A 55 -6.14 -5.89 -6.78
C ILE A 55 -5.69 -6.90 -7.85
N GLY A 56 -6.62 -7.74 -8.31
CA GLY A 56 -6.39 -8.65 -9.43
C GLY A 56 -5.75 -9.99 -9.05
N ALA A 57 -5.67 -10.32 -7.77
CA ALA A 57 -5.19 -11.61 -7.32
C ALA A 57 -6.35 -12.59 -7.09
N ASP A 58 -6.19 -13.82 -7.55
CA ASP A 58 -7.17 -14.91 -7.33
C ASP A 58 -7.06 -15.51 -5.94
N ALA A 59 -5.88 -15.46 -5.32
CA ALA A 59 -5.63 -15.90 -3.96
C ALA A 59 -4.51 -15.11 -3.32
N PHE A 60 -4.57 -14.90 -2.02
CA PHE A 60 -3.53 -14.24 -1.23
C PHE A 60 -3.80 -14.41 0.27
N THR A 61 -2.78 -14.12 1.07
CA THR A 61 -2.89 -14.06 2.53
C THR A 61 -2.41 -12.71 3.02
N TYR A 62 -3.21 -12.04 3.83
CA TYR A 62 -2.84 -10.81 4.52
C TYR A 62 -1.69 -11.05 5.50
N ALA A 63 -0.63 -10.27 5.41
CA ALA A 63 0.56 -10.41 6.23
C ALA A 63 1.22 -9.07 6.59
N SER A 64 0.47 -7.97 6.51
CA SER A 64 0.97 -6.63 6.84
C SER A 64 1.38 -6.51 8.31
N SER A 65 2.15 -5.48 8.61
CA SER A 65 2.70 -5.25 9.96
C SER A 65 1.63 -5.26 11.03
N GLN A 66 1.95 -5.87 12.15
CA GLN A 66 1.13 -5.76 13.35
C GLN A 66 1.02 -4.30 13.78
N GLY A 67 -0.17 -3.86 14.13
CA GLY A 67 -0.46 -2.47 14.48
C GLY A 67 -0.85 -1.57 13.30
N ALA A 68 -0.63 -2.03 12.06
CA ALA A 68 -1.27 -1.40 10.92
C ALA A 68 -2.78 -1.67 10.94
N TRP A 69 -3.57 -0.73 10.42
CA TRP A 69 -5.03 -0.86 10.41
C TRP A 69 -5.48 -1.77 9.26
N LYS A 70 -5.90 -2.99 9.60
CA LYS A 70 -6.48 -3.91 8.62
C LYS A 70 -7.88 -3.45 8.24
N VAL A 71 -8.05 -2.98 7.01
CA VAL A 71 -9.35 -2.58 6.47
C VAL A 71 -10.11 -3.78 5.91
N GLY A 72 -9.39 -4.67 5.23
CA GLY A 72 -9.91 -5.92 4.68
C GLY A 72 -8.77 -6.91 4.46
N GLU A 73 -9.06 -8.08 3.92
CA GLU A 73 -8.01 -9.05 3.57
C GLU A 73 -7.09 -8.50 2.46
N ASP A 74 -7.63 -7.69 1.57
CA ASP A 74 -6.93 -7.08 0.44
C ASP A 74 -6.40 -5.67 0.74
N SER A 75 -6.63 -5.13 1.93
CA SER A 75 -6.34 -3.72 2.19
C SER A 75 -5.89 -3.41 3.62
N VAL A 76 -4.99 -2.43 3.72
CA VAL A 76 -4.38 -1.98 4.97
C VAL A 76 -4.12 -0.48 4.92
N GLU A 77 -4.20 0.17 6.05
CA GLU A 77 -3.83 1.57 6.24
C GLU A 77 -2.77 1.71 7.33
N PHE A 78 -1.84 2.62 7.13
CA PHE A 78 -0.86 2.99 8.15
C PHE A 78 -0.27 4.37 7.88
N SER A 79 0.36 4.93 8.91
CA SER A 79 1.05 6.20 8.79
C SER A 79 2.25 6.08 7.84
N THR A 80 2.24 6.90 6.80
CA THR A 80 3.34 7.08 5.86
C THR A 80 4.07 8.40 6.06
N GLY A 81 3.50 9.28 6.88
CA GLY A 81 4.22 10.43 7.42
C GLY A 81 5.07 9.98 8.61
N HIS A 82 6.38 10.23 8.58
CA HIS A 82 7.29 9.81 9.66
C HIS A 82 7.08 8.35 10.10
N ASN A 83 7.07 7.44 9.15
CA ASN A 83 6.86 5.99 9.41
C ASN A 83 8.03 5.39 10.22
N GLU A 84 8.26 5.92 11.42
CA GLU A 84 9.33 5.50 12.33
C GLU A 84 9.11 4.10 12.90
N VAL A 85 7.86 3.67 12.97
CA VAL A 85 7.49 2.30 13.38
C VAL A 85 7.91 1.28 12.32
N GLY A 86 8.01 1.70 11.05
CA GLY A 86 8.37 0.83 9.95
C GLY A 86 7.20 -0.04 9.48
N TYR A 87 6.00 0.49 9.43
CA TYR A 87 4.84 -0.23 8.89
C TYR A 87 5.05 -0.63 7.44
N VAL A 88 4.62 -1.84 7.11
CA VAL A 88 4.72 -2.46 5.78
C VAL A 88 3.38 -3.04 5.37
N ALA A 89 2.93 -2.70 4.18
CA ALA A 89 1.85 -3.41 3.50
C ALA A 89 2.43 -4.71 2.93
N ARG A 90 1.84 -5.85 3.28
CA ARG A 90 2.37 -7.14 2.85
C ARG A 90 1.25 -8.14 2.60
N TRP A 91 1.38 -8.84 1.49
CA TRP A 91 0.58 -10.02 1.17
C TRP A 91 1.50 -11.15 0.70
N THR A 92 1.19 -12.37 1.13
CA THR A 92 1.93 -13.57 0.76
C THR A 92 1.02 -14.54 0.01
N GLY A 93 1.61 -15.53 -0.67
CA GLY A 93 0.84 -16.51 -1.42
C GLY A 93 -0.02 -15.91 -2.52
N ILE A 94 0.37 -14.76 -3.06
CA ILE A 94 -0.38 -14.06 -4.10
C ILE A 94 -0.35 -14.90 -5.37
N ARG A 95 -1.50 -15.32 -5.85
CA ARG A 95 -1.67 -15.93 -7.17
C ARG A 95 -2.33 -14.92 -8.10
N PRO A 96 -1.65 -14.48 -9.15
CA PRO A 96 -2.28 -13.62 -10.16
C PRO A 96 -3.38 -14.40 -10.89
N GLY A 97 -4.36 -13.68 -11.41
CA GLY A 97 -5.34 -14.23 -12.31
C GLY A 97 -4.72 -14.70 -13.63
N ALA A 98 -5.55 -15.24 -14.53
CA ALA A 98 -5.12 -15.78 -15.83
C ALA A 98 -4.44 -14.72 -16.72
N ASP A 99 -4.68 -13.44 -16.51
CA ASP A 99 -4.04 -12.32 -17.21
C ASP A 99 -2.58 -12.06 -16.73
N GLY A 100 -2.13 -12.74 -15.66
CA GLY A 100 -0.78 -12.58 -15.12
C GLY A 100 -0.50 -11.18 -14.59
N LYS A 101 -1.52 -10.49 -14.07
CA LYS A 101 -1.45 -9.10 -13.64
C LYS A 101 -1.99 -8.93 -12.23
N ILE A 102 -1.28 -8.16 -11.43
CA ILE A 102 -1.77 -7.63 -10.16
C ILE A 102 -1.48 -6.13 -10.07
N ILE A 103 -2.25 -5.43 -9.27
CA ILE A 103 -2.09 -4.02 -9.02
C ILE A 103 -1.97 -3.81 -7.51
N ILE A 104 -0.97 -3.06 -7.10
CA ILE A 104 -0.91 -2.49 -5.77
C ILE A 104 -1.31 -1.03 -5.88
N ARG A 105 -2.43 -0.70 -5.31
CA ARG A 105 -2.97 0.66 -5.33
C ARG A 105 -2.77 1.33 -3.98
N THR A 106 -2.23 2.53 -4.00
CA THR A 106 -2.30 3.43 -2.86
C THR A 106 -3.28 4.55 -3.14
N THR A 107 -4.11 4.85 -2.16
CA THR A 107 -5.10 5.91 -2.25
C THR A 107 -5.02 6.85 -1.06
N HIS A 108 -5.52 8.04 -1.30
CA HIS A 108 -5.86 8.98 -0.26
C HIS A 108 -6.98 8.40 0.60
N THR A 109 -6.78 8.28 1.90
CA THR A 109 -7.86 7.89 2.81
C THR A 109 -8.66 9.13 3.21
N VAL A 110 -9.96 8.98 3.29
CA VAL A 110 -10.84 10.04 3.81
C VAL A 110 -11.03 9.96 5.32
N GLY A 111 -10.15 9.25 6.00
CA GLY A 111 -10.07 9.27 7.45
C GLY A 111 -11.09 8.43 8.20
N GLU A 112 -11.97 7.71 7.53
CA GLU A 112 -13.01 6.93 8.23
C GLU A 112 -12.49 5.59 8.77
N ALA A 113 -11.58 4.94 8.07
CA ALA A 113 -11.12 3.61 8.43
C ALA A 113 -10.15 3.58 9.61
N ASN A 114 -9.41 4.64 9.86
CA ASN A 114 -8.42 4.72 10.94
C ASN A 114 -8.77 5.75 12.04
N GLY A 115 -10.03 5.97 12.28
CA GLY A 115 -10.48 6.89 13.33
C GLY A 115 -10.41 8.36 12.96
N GLY A 116 -10.36 8.69 11.67
CA GLY A 116 -10.43 10.07 11.20
C GLY A 116 -9.11 10.82 11.29
N LEU A 117 -7.97 10.13 11.18
CA LEU A 117 -6.67 10.81 11.15
C LEU A 117 -6.59 11.77 9.95
N PRO A 118 -6.28 13.04 10.18
CA PRO A 118 -6.17 14.01 9.10
C PRO A 118 -4.95 13.72 8.22
N GLY A 119 -4.93 14.30 7.03
CA GLY A 119 -3.74 14.30 6.17
C GLY A 119 -3.51 13.02 5.38
N ALA A 120 -4.58 12.33 4.98
CA ALA A 120 -4.49 11.18 4.10
C ALA A 120 -3.87 11.56 2.73
N HIS A 121 -2.85 10.81 2.32
CA HIS A 121 -2.16 11.01 1.05
C HIS A 121 -1.81 9.65 0.44
N ALA A 122 -1.90 9.54 -0.87
CA ALA A 122 -1.42 8.36 -1.58
C ALA A 122 0.10 8.47 -1.76
N TYR A 123 0.83 7.61 -1.10
CA TYR A 123 2.28 7.46 -1.28
C TYR A 123 2.63 6.03 -1.68
N MET A 124 3.58 5.92 -2.58
CA MET A 124 4.21 4.65 -2.96
C MET A 124 5.69 4.89 -3.27
#